data_d4dfc8c7ff17a03b3b10cc5695919fa0
#
_entry.id   d4dfc8c7ff17a03b3b10cc5695919fa0
#
_cell.length_a   1.000
_cell.length_b   1.000
_cell.length_c   1.000
_cell.angle_alpha   90.00
_cell.angle_beta   90.00
_cell.angle_gamma   90.00
#
_symmetry.space_group_name_H-M   'P 1'
#
loop_
_entity.id
_entity.type
_entity.pdbx_description
1 polymer ?
#
loop_
_entity_poly.entity_id
_entity_poly.type
_entity_poly.pdbx_seq_one_letter_code
_entity_poly.pdbx_strand_id
1 'polypeptide(L)'
;YVINNTITFDKTILDKHYINVLGGILFDSENTNYLRGSRDGLPSNTNQNLWQLDAAEGETVRALGNQGTQNILSGVFRTIYSFDNRYTLNASVRIDQSSRFPKDKRTGIFSSVSLAWDVDSEDWFKSEAINNLRFKVGVGEVGNQNISRDGQFFSIGSDSYVLGGQRVVSNFLSQFGNTELQWETVSDKNFGVDLGLFNNELTLSAEYYIKTSEDLLNQVELPNYTGV
;
A
#
# COMPACT_ATOMS: atom_id res chain seq x y z
N TYR A 1 13.64 6.22 6.25
CA TYR A 1 14.93 5.79 5.70
C TYR A 1 14.69 4.52 4.92
N VAL A 2 15.17 4.50 3.66
CA VAL A 2 14.91 3.40 2.72
C VAL A 2 16.23 2.81 2.25
N ILE A 3 16.33 1.48 2.28
CA ILE A 3 17.41 0.71 1.64
C ILE A 3 16.77 -0.18 0.58
N ASN A 4 17.27 -0.08 -0.64
CA ASN A 4 16.82 -0.88 -1.76
C ASN A 4 18.03 -1.48 -2.48
N ASN A 5 18.10 -2.81 -2.52
CA ASN A 5 19.16 -3.53 -3.21
C ASN A 5 18.50 -4.52 -4.18
N THR A 6 18.84 -4.39 -5.46
CA THR A 6 18.33 -5.28 -6.51
C THR A 6 19.47 -5.77 -7.38
N ILE A 7 19.35 -6.99 -7.85
CA ILE A 7 20.20 -7.58 -8.88
C ILE A 7 19.34 -8.02 -10.05
N THR A 8 19.81 -7.71 -11.24
CA THR A 8 19.11 -8.08 -12.48
C THR A 8 20.04 -8.87 -13.37
N PHE A 9 19.53 -9.96 -13.92
CA PHE A 9 20.17 -10.75 -14.97
C PHE A 9 19.33 -10.65 -16.24
N ASP A 10 19.98 -10.35 -17.35
CA ASP A 10 19.37 -10.12 -18.64
C ASP A 10 20.17 -10.85 -19.71
N LYS A 11 19.50 -11.73 -20.51
CA LYS A 11 20.18 -12.48 -21.55
C LYS A 11 19.22 -12.96 -22.64
N THR A 12 19.70 -12.84 -23.89
CA THR A 12 19.09 -13.56 -25.05
C THR A 12 19.93 -14.78 -25.37
N ILE A 13 19.30 -15.93 -25.55
CA ILE A 13 19.91 -17.22 -25.86
C ILE A 13 19.34 -17.70 -27.19
N LEU A 14 20.22 -18.11 -28.11
CA LEU A 14 19.86 -18.61 -29.44
C LEU A 14 18.97 -17.65 -30.25
N ASP A 15 19.10 -16.35 -30.03
CA ASP A 15 18.34 -15.26 -30.66
C ASP A 15 16.80 -15.36 -30.50
N LYS A 16 16.30 -16.32 -29.73
CA LYS A 16 14.88 -16.61 -29.58
C LYS A 16 14.40 -16.60 -28.14
N HIS A 17 15.27 -16.86 -27.18
CA HIS A 17 14.91 -16.97 -25.77
C HIS A 17 15.42 -15.76 -25.02
N TYR A 18 14.58 -14.78 -24.78
CA TYR A 18 14.90 -13.66 -23.91
C TYR A 18 14.50 -14.00 -22.48
N ILE A 19 15.43 -13.81 -21.54
CA ILE A 19 15.24 -14.05 -20.11
C ILE A 19 15.70 -12.81 -19.36
N ASN A 20 14.80 -12.24 -18.55
CA ASN A 20 15.14 -11.21 -17.57
C ASN A 20 14.71 -11.69 -16.19
N VAL A 21 15.62 -11.72 -15.25
CA VAL A 21 15.37 -12.12 -13.86
C VAL A 21 15.82 -10.99 -12.94
N LEU A 22 14.97 -10.60 -12.02
CA LEU A 22 15.27 -9.62 -10.98
C LEU A 22 15.03 -10.25 -9.61
N GLY A 23 15.99 -10.11 -8.71
CA GLY A 23 15.85 -10.39 -7.29
C GLY A 23 16.21 -9.17 -6.47
N GLY A 24 15.53 -8.94 -5.35
CA GLY A 24 15.81 -7.78 -4.51
C GLY A 24 15.30 -7.88 -3.10
N ILE A 25 15.92 -7.07 -2.22
CA ILE A 25 15.51 -6.88 -0.83
C ILE A 25 15.33 -5.38 -0.60
N LEU A 26 14.19 -5.02 -0.03
CA LEU A 26 13.84 -3.63 0.30
C LEU A 26 13.56 -3.55 1.80
N PHE A 27 14.10 -2.52 2.43
CA PHE A 27 13.80 -2.19 3.82
C PHE A 27 13.39 -0.73 3.89
N ASP A 28 12.23 -0.46 4.46
CA ASP A 28 11.72 0.88 4.71
C ASP A 28 11.42 1.04 6.20
N SER A 29 11.93 2.12 6.77
CA SER A 29 11.71 2.51 8.17
C SER A 29 11.30 3.96 8.24
N GLU A 30 10.07 4.19 8.68
CA GLU A 30 9.50 5.51 8.86
C GLU A 30 9.39 5.83 10.36
N ASN A 31 10.01 6.94 10.76
CA ASN A 31 9.89 7.49 12.11
C ASN A 31 9.02 8.74 12.06
N THR A 32 7.94 8.74 12.79
CA THR A 32 7.04 9.88 12.90
C THR A 32 7.16 10.48 14.30
N ASN A 33 7.46 11.78 14.36
CA ASN A 33 7.45 12.56 15.59
C ASN A 33 6.40 13.65 15.45
N TYR A 34 5.48 13.72 16.39
CA TYR A 34 4.43 14.71 16.42
C TYR A 34 4.51 15.48 17.75
N LEU A 35 4.52 16.80 17.67
CA LEU A 35 4.44 17.71 18.81
C LEU A 35 3.37 18.76 18.51
N ARG A 36 2.44 18.93 19.46
CA ARG A 36 1.43 19.98 19.40
C ARG A 36 1.44 20.77 20.69
N GLY A 37 1.53 22.10 20.56
CA GLY A 37 1.28 23.05 21.63
C GLY A 37 -0.02 23.81 21.36
N SER A 38 -0.80 24.08 22.40
CA SER A 38 -1.97 24.95 22.33
C SER A 38 -2.15 25.77 23.57
N ARG A 39 -2.73 26.96 23.42
CA ARG A 39 -3.19 27.84 24.52
C ARG A 39 -4.54 28.43 24.13
N ASP A 40 -5.37 28.64 25.12
CA ASP A 40 -6.64 29.36 24.99
C ASP A 40 -6.46 30.82 25.46
N GLY A 41 -7.47 31.67 25.25
CA GLY A 41 -7.45 33.04 25.75
C GLY A 41 -6.50 33.98 24.98
N LEU A 42 -6.58 33.97 23.63
CA LEU A 42 -5.88 34.95 22.80
C LEU A 42 -6.39 36.39 23.10
N PRO A 43 -5.50 37.40 23.15
CA PRO A 43 -5.89 38.78 23.40
C PRO A 43 -6.86 39.37 22.38
N SER A 44 -6.87 38.83 21.18
CA SER A 44 -7.78 39.23 20.08
C SER A 44 -8.03 38.09 19.12
N ASN A 45 -9.27 37.89 18.72
CA ASN A 45 -9.66 36.95 17.68
C ASN A 45 -9.73 37.60 16.29
N THR A 46 -9.56 38.91 16.17
CA THR A 46 -9.64 39.68 14.93
C THR A 46 -8.29 40.20 14.44
N ASN A 47 -7.33 40.43 15.36
CA ASN A 47 -5.99 40.88 15.01
C ASN A 47 -5.00 39.72 14.90
N GLN A 48 -4.69 39.31 13.67
CA GLN A 48 -3.79 38.20 13.40
C GLN A 48 -2.36 38.36 13.94
N ASN A 49 -1.90 39.60 14.15
CA ASN A 49 -0.57 39.84 14.71
C ASN A 49 -0.45 39.40 16.20
N LEU A 50 -1.59 39.15 16.85
CA LEU A 50 -1.68 38.67 18.23
C LEU A 50 -1.96 37.16 18.33
N TRP A 51 -1.96 36.44 17.20
CA TRP A 51 -2.15 34.97 17.16
C TRP A 51 -0.82 34.23 17.42
N GLN A 52 -0.26 34.49 18.59
CA GLN A 52 0.98 33.85 19.03
C GLN A 52 0.71 33.11 20.35
N LEU A 53 1.28 31.90 20.47
CA LEU A 53 1.02 31.04 21.64
C LEU A 53 1.49 31.66 22.95
N ASP A 54 2.54 32.46 22.93
CA ASP A 54 3.08 33.17 24.10
C ASP A 54 2.23 34.36 24.50
N ALA A 55 1.41 34.91 23.62
CA ALA A 55 0.48 36.01 23.94
C ALA A 55 -0.83 35.52 24.58
N ALA A 56 -1.11 34.24 24.56
CA ALA A 56 -2.30 33.62 25.15
C ALA A 56 -2.14 33.42 26.67
N GLU A 57 -3.24 33.11 27.37
CA GLU A 57 -3.24 32.91 28.83
C GLU A 57 -2.32 31.75 29.24
N GLY A 58 -1.38 32.03 30.16
CA GLY A 58 -0.33 31.10 30.56
C GLY A 58 -0.81 29.82 31.24
N GLU A 59 -1.95 29.89 31.94
CA GLU A 59 -2.51 28.75 32.67
C GLU A 59 -3.20 27.73 31.76
N THR A 60 -3.41 28.08 30.49
CA THR A 60 -4.09 27.21 29.50
C THR A 60 -3.14 26.39 28.62
N VAL A 61 -1.83 26.35 28.98
CA VAL A 61 -0.83 25.61 28.20
C VAL A 61 -1.15 24.13 28.14
N ARG A 62 -1.24 23.61 26.92
CA ARG A 62 -1.34 22.20 26.66
C ARG A 62 -0.25 21.78 25.69
N ALA A 63 0.43 20.69 25.97
CA ALA A 63 1.43 20.11 25.10
C ALA A 63 1.12 18.61 24.93
N LEU A 64 1.10 18.17 23.70
CA LEU A 64 0.90 16.76 23.33
C LEU A 64 2.03 16.35 22.40
N GLY A 65 2.56 15.15 22.59
CA GLY A 65 3.56 14.59 21.71
C GLY A 65 3.33 13.10 21.51
N ASN A 66 3.63 12.64 20.33
CA ASN A 66 3.61 11.22 19.99
C ASN A 66 4.82 10.91 19.10
N GLN A 67 5.43 9.76 19.33
CA GLN A 67 6.50 9.22 18.52
C GLN A 67 6.17 7.80 18.10
N GLY A 68 6.47 7.46 16.88
CA GLY A 68 6.27 6.10 16.42
C GLY A 68 7.16 5.72 15.27
N THR A 69 7.46 4.44 15.22
CA THR A 69 8.26 3.83 14.16
C THR A 69 7.44 2.73 13.49
N GLN A 70 7.47 2.71 12.18
CA GLN A 70 6.94 1.61 11.37
C GLN A 70 8.03 1.10 10.43
N ASN A 71 8.07 -0.20 10.24
CA ASN A 71 9.04 -0.86 9.40
C ASN A 71 8.35 -1.80 8.42
N ILE A 72 8.89 -1.87 7.21
CA ILE A 72 8.53 -2.90 6.24
C ILE A 72 9.81 -3.51 5.67
N LEU A 73 9.87 -4.83 5.64
CA LEU A 73 10.92 -5.60 4.97
C LEU A 73 10.28 -6.38 3.84
N SER A 74 10.83 -6.24 2.63
CA SER A 74 10.30 -6.87 1.43
C SER A 74 11.37 -7.66 0.70
N GLY A 75 11.01 -8.87 0.27
CA GLY A 75 11.74 -9.64 -0.73
C GLY A 75 10.96 -9.62 -2.05
N VAL A 76 11.61 -9.37 -3.16
CA VAL A 76 10.99 -9.36 -4.49
C VAL A 76 11.76 -10.27 -5.44
N PHE A 77 11.00 -11.05 -6.21
CA PHE A 77 11.52 -11.83 -7.33
C PHE A 77 10.60 -11.63 -8.53
N ARG A 78 11.17 -11.39 -9.70
CA ARG A 78 10.43 -11.25 -10.96
C ARG A 78 11.21 -11.93 -12.09
N THR A 79 10.50 -12.61 -12.97
CA THR A 79 11.04 -13.12 -14.22
C THR A 79 10.18 -12.69 -15.39
N ILE A 80 10.84 -12.31 -16.47
CA ILE A 80 10.23 -12.13 -17.79
C ILE A 80 10.92 -13.10 -18.71
N TYR A 81 10.13 -13.90 -19.38
CA TYR A 81 10.61 -14.79 -20.42
C TYR A 81 9.85 -14.53 -21.71
N SER A 82 10.56 -14.28 -22.80
CA SER A 82 9.96 -14.14 -24.13
C SER A 82 10.59 -15.15 -25.06
N PHE A 83 9.73 -15.85 -25.81
CA PHE A 83 10.13 -16.80 -26.83
C PHE A 83 9.79 -16.26 -28.21
N ASP A 84 10.81 -16.09 -29.03
CA ASP A 84 10.75 -15.67 -30.44
C ASP A 84 9.96 -14.36 -30.67
N ASN A 85 9.92 -13.49 -29.65
CA ASN A 85 9.08 -12.28 -29.58
C ASN A 85 7.57 -12.52 -29.80
N ARG A 86 7.13 -13.76 -29.69
CA ARG A 86 5.72 -14.19 -29.91
C ARG A 86 5.00 -14.45 -28.59
N TYR A 87 5.67 -15.09 -27.65
CA TYR A 87 5.09 -15.49 -26.38
C TYR A 87 5.88 -14.85 -25.26
N THR A 88 5.20 -14.07 -24.41
CA THR A 88 5.83 -13.45 -23.25
C THR A 88 5.16 -13.92 -21.98
N LEU A 89 5.95 -14.47 -21.05
CA LEU A 89 5.55 -14.82 -19.69
C LEU A 89 6.17 -13.80 -18.73
N ASN A 90 5.34 -13.19 -17.89
CA ASN A 90 5.80 -12.48 -16.69
C ASN A 90 5.34 -13.23 -15.46
N ALA A 91 6.23 -13.44 -14.50
CA ALA A 91 5.90 -13.97 -13.20
C ALA A 91 6.62 -13.17 -12.13
N SER A 92 5.94 -12.88 -11.05
CA SER A 92 6.54 -12.22 -9.89
C SER A 92 6.01 -12.76 -8.58
N VAL A 93 6.84 -12.68 -7.55
CA VAL A 93 6.46 -12.91 -6.16
C VAL A 93 7.08 -11.83 -5.29
N ARG A 94 6.29 -11.32 -4.36
CA ARG A 94 6.72 -10.37 -3.34
C ARG A 94 6.32 -10.89 -1.97
N ILE A 95 7.27 -10.89 -1.06
CA ILE A 95 7.07 -11.27 0.34
C ILE A 95 7.32 -10.03 1.17
N ASP A 96 6.30 -9.55 1.87
CA ASP A 96 6.36 -8.35 2.69
C ASP A 96 6.15 -8.69 4.16
N GLN A 97 6.95 -8.08 5.03
CA GLN A 97 6.80 -8.15 6.49
C GLN A 97 6.60 -6.75 7.04
N SER A 98 5.40 -6.48 7.59
CA SER A 98 5.05 -5.17 8.14
C SER A 98 4.93 -5.19 9.66
N SER A 99 5.49 -4.18 10.32
CA SER A 99 5.35 -4.00 11.76
C SER A 99 3.96 -3.53 12.20
N ARG A 100 3.08 -3.14 11.26
CA ARG A 100 1.70 -2.73 11.55
C ARG A 100 0.82 -3.88 12.02
N PHE A 101 1.20 -5.12 11.68
CA PHE A 101 0.45 -6.33 12.02
C PHE A 101 1.07 -7.09 13.20
N PRO A 102 0.28 -7.89 13.93
CA PRO A 102 0.76 -8.82 14.94
C PRO A 102 1.83 -9.76 14.38
N LYS A 103 2.70 -10.29 15.24
CA LYS A 103 3.90 -11.05 14.83
C LYS A 103 3.60 -12.24 13.92
N ASP A 104 2.51 -12.92 14.14
CA ASP A 104 2.03 -14.08 13.39
C ASP A 104 1.32 -13.73 12.09
N LYS A 105 0.90 -12.46 11.90
CA LYS A 105 0.18 -11.95 10.74
C LYS A 105 1.02 -10.97 9.89
N ARG A 106 2.28 -10.72 10.25
CA ARG A 106 3.14 -9.71 9.58
C ARG A 106 3.46 -10.00 8.14
N THR A 107 3.55 -11.29 7.79
CA THR A 107 4.03 -11.72 6.48
C THR A 107 2.88 -11.84 5.51
N GLY A 108 2.92 -11.06 4.43
CA GLY A 108 2.09 -11.20 3.24
C GLY A 108 2.92 -11.74 2.08
N ILE A 109 2.34 -12.61 1.27
CA ILE A 109 2.95 -13.16 0.05
C ILE A 109 2.01 -12.83 -1.11
N PHE A 110 2.51 -12.09 -2.08
CA PHE A 110 1.75 -11.62 -3.22
C PHE A 110 2.42 -12.08 -4.50
N SER A 111 1.68 -12.78 -5.33
CA SER A 111 2.19 -13.35 -6.57
C SER A 111 1.41 -12.86 -7.78
N SER A 112 2.06 -12.80 -8.93
CA SER A 112 1.38 -12.53 -10.18
C SER A 112 1.99 -13.32 -11.32
N VAL A 113 1.14 -13.69 -12.28
CA VAL A 113 1.54 -14.35 -13.53
C VAL A 113 0.73 -13.73 -14.66
N SER A 114 1.39 -13.39 -15.75
CA SER A 114 0.73 -12.97 -16.99
C SER A 114 1.38 -13.58 -18.22
N LEU A 115 0.57 -13.82 -19.22
CA LEU A 115 0.96 -14.31 -20.53
C LEU A 115 0.50 -13.33 -21.60
N ALA A 116 1.36 -13.06 -22.57
CA ALA A 116 1.00 -12.35 -23.78
C ALA A 116 1.39 -13.17 -25.00
N TRP A 117 0.53 -13.13 -26.02
CA TRP A 117 0.74 -13.79 -27.30
C TRP A 117 0.57 -12.78 -28.42
N ASP A 118 1.65 -12.57 -29.15
CA ASP A 118 1.70 -11.71 -30.34
C ASP A 118 1.37 -12.56 -31.57
N VAL A 119 0.09 -12.58 -31.94
CA VAL A 119 -0.43 -13.39 -33.04
C VAL A 119 0.08 -12.90 -34.40
N ASP A 120 0.24 -11.59 -34.52
CA ASP A 120 0.78 -10.97 -35.75
C ASP A 120 2.23 -11.39 -36.04
N SER A 121 2.96 -11.89 -35.06
CA SER A 121 4.31 -12.43 -35.23
C SER A 121 4.36 -13.90 -35.68
N GLU A 122 3.20 -14.56 -35.82
CA GLU A 122 3.13 -15.97 -36.27
C GLU A 122 3.30 -16.11 -37.77
N ASP A 123 4.04 -17.11 -38.20
CA ASP A 123 4.35 -17.36 -39.63
C ASP A 123 3.10 -17.63 -40.49
N TRP A 124 2.04 -18.15 -39.86
CA TRP A 124 0.76 -18.45 -40.50
C TRP A 124 -0.18 -17.23 -40.54
N PHE A 125 0.05 -16.22 -39.71
CA PHE A 125 -0.80 -15.04 -39.68
C PHE A 125 -0.36 -14.05 -40.77
N LYS A 126 -1.18 -13.92 -41.82
CA LYS A 126 -0.91 -12.98 -42.89
C LYS A 126 -2.16 -12.14 -43.14
N SER A 127 -2.07 -10.86 -42.79
CA SER A 127 -3.14 -9.89 -42.97
C SER A 127 -2.54 -8.57 -43.44
N GLU A 128 -3.12 -7.95 -44.47
CA GLU A 128 -2.75 -6.61 -44.90
C GLU A 128 -3.42 -5.54 -44.03
N ALA A 129 -4.57 -5.87 -43.43
CA ALA A 129 -5.36 -4.94 -42.64
C ALA A 129 -4.99 -4.94 -41.16
N ILE A 130 -4.52 -6.07 -40.62
CA ILE A 130 -4.16 -6.24 -39.21
C ILE A 130 -2.65 -6.29 -39.09
N ASN A 131 -2.05 -5.28 -38.44
CA ASN A 131 -0.62 -5.13 -38.29
C ASN A 131 -0.14 -5.41 -36.87
N ASN A 132 -1.05 -5.44 -35.91
CA ASN A 132 -0.78 -5.87 -34.55
C ASN A 132 -2.01 -6.62 -34.02
N LEU A 133 -1.79 -7.79 -33.45
CA LEU A 133 -2.84 -8.55 -32.74
C LEU A 133 -2.20 -9.25 -31.56
N ARG A 134 -2.44 -8.74 -30.37
CA ARG A 134 -1.90 -9.27 -29.11
C ARG A 134 -3.02 -9.66 -28.17
N PHE A 135 -2.97 -10.89 -27.66
CA PHE A 135 -3.79 -11.34 -26.56
C PHE A 135 -3.00 -11.31 -25.26
N LYS A 136 -3.65 -10.90 -24.18
CA LYS A 136 -3.06 -10.82 -22.83
C LYS A 136 -3.98 -11.49 -21.83
N VAL A 137 -3.42 -12.27 -20.93
CA VAL A 137 -4.14 -12.82 -19.77
C VAL A 137 -3.24 -12.72 -18.55
N GLY A 138 -3.84 -12.35 -17.41
CA GLY A 138 -3.09 -12.21 -16.18
C GLY A 138 -3.94 -12.51 -14.96
N VAL A 139 -3.25 -13.00 -13.92
CA VAL A 139 -3.79 -13.13 -12.57
C VAL A 139 -2.73 -12.64 -11.60
N GLY A 140 -3.16 -11.95 -10.55
CA GLY A 140 -2.21 -11.46 -9.56
C GLY A 140 -2.90 -11.01 -8.29
N GLU A 141 -2.09 -10.88 -7.24
CA GLU A 141 -2.52 -10.41 -5.93
C GLU A 141 -1.62 -9.27 -5.46
N VAL A 142 -2.22 -8.29 -4.81
CA VAL A 142 -1.52 -7.19 -4.14
C VAL A 142 -2.02 -7.04 -2.72
N GLY A 143 -1.09 -6.80 -1.79
CA GLY A 143 -1.40 -6.53 -0.39
C GLY A 143 -1.58 -5.06 -0.11
N ASN A 144 -2.53 -4.75 0.77
CA ASN A 144 -2.72 -3.43 1.33
C ASN A 144 -2.54 -3.49 2.86
N GLN A 145 -1.77 -2.53 3.40
CA GLN A 145 -1.53 -2.38 4.84
C GLN A 145 -2.01 -1.02 5.36
N ASN A 146 -2.96 -0.38 4.70
CA ASN A 146 -3.39 0.97 5.04
C ASN A 146 -4.26 1.00 6.31
N ILE A 147 -3.63 0.73 7.45
CA ILE A 147 -4.22 0.79 8.79
C ILE A 147 -3.36 1.66 9.70
N SER A 148 -3.93 2.05 10.84
CA SER A 148 -3.17 2.70 11.91
C SER A 148 -2.00 1.81 12.35
N ARG A 149 -0.82 2.40 12.55
CA ARG A 149 0.37 1.73 13.09
C ARG A 149 0.08 0.99 14.42
N ASP A 150 -0.78 1.60 15.23
CA ASP A 150 -1.06 1.14 16.59
C ASP A 150 -2.36 0.31 16.68
N GLY A 151 -3.00 0.00 15.52
CA GLY A 151 -4.28 -0.69 15.46
C GLY A 151 -4.33 -2.08 16.10
N GLN A 152 -3.18 -2.74 16.25
CA GLN A 152 -3.07 -4.02 16.95
C GLN A 152 -3.04 -3.89 18.49
N PHE A 153 -2.82 -2.67 19.05
CA PHE A 153 -2.62 -2.46 20.47
C PHE A 153 -3.84 -1.81 21.13
N PHE A 154 -4.07 -2.20 22.38
CA PHE A 154 -4.96 -1.45 23.28
C PHE A 154 -4.26 -0.18 23.71
N SER A 155 -4.96 0.95 23.68
CA SER A 155 -4.44 2.23 24.16
C SER A 155 -5.24 2.74 25.35
N ILE A 156 -4.54 3.28 26.32
CA ILE A 156 -5.13 3.90 27.53
C ILE A 156 -4.99 5.42 27.38
N GLY A 157 -6.12 6.12 27.39
CA GLY A 157 -6.20 7.55 27.51
C GLY A 157 -6.28 7.98 28.98
N SER A 158 -5.89 9.22 29.26
CA SER A 158 -6.05 9.84 30.56
C SER A 158 -6.81 11.15 30.41
N ASP A 159 -7.80 11.37 31.23
CA ASP A 159 -8.52 12.63 31.34
C ASP A 159 -8.73 12.99 32.80
N SER A 160 -9.08 14.23 33.06
CA SER A 160 -9.33 14.69 34.42
C SER A 160 -10.77 15.16 34.58
N TYR A 161 -11.40 14.77 35.67
CA TYR A 161 -12.73 15.22 36.05
C TYR A 161 -12.75 15.69 37.53
N VAL A 162 -13.80 16.38 37.91
CA VAL A 162 -13.95 16.89 39.28
C VAL A 162 -14.83 15.92 40.09
N LEU A 163 -14.26 15.35 41.15
CA LEU A 163 -14.95 14.51 42.11
C LEU A 163 -14.83 15.14 43.52
N GLY A 164 -15.97 15.42 44.14
CA GLY A 164 -15.96 16.05 45.47
C GLY A 164 -15.23 17.40 45.54
N GLY A 165 -15.24 18.20 44.49
CA GLY A 165 -14.53 19.46 44.38
C GLY A 165 -13.03 19.33 44.11
N GLN A 166 -12.50 18.13 43.98
CA GLN A 166 -11.08 17.87 43.67
C GLN A 166 -10.93 17.37 42.23
N ARG A 167 -9.88 17.83 41.57
CA ARG A 167 -9.51 17.34 40.23
C ARG A 167 -8.84 15.96 40.33
N VAL A 168 -9.45 14.95 39.72
CA VAL A 168 -8.98 13.56 39.73
C VAL A 168 -8.62 13.15 38.31
N VAL A 169 -7.49 12.49 38.15
CA VAL A 169 -7.09 11.89 36.86
C VAL A 169 -7.78 10.52 36.71
N SER A 170 -8.46 10.32 35.63
CA SER A 170 -9.07 9.05 35.24
C SER A 170 -8.33 8.46 34.05
N ASN A 171 -8.10 7.16 34.10
CA ASN A 171 -7.59 6.40 32.98
C ASN A 171 -8.75 5.61 32.36
N PHE A 172 -8.84 5.62 31.04
CA PHE A 172 -9.87 4.90 30.31
C PHE A 172 -9.26 4.23 29.07
N LEU A 173 -9.93 3.21 28.56
CA LEU A 173 -9.55 2.57 27.31
C LEU A 173 -9.93 3.51 26.17
N SER A 174 -8.93 4.03 25.45
CA SER A 174 -9.11 4.99 24.35
C SER A 174 -9.14 4.32 22.97
N GLN A 175 -8.67 3.06 22.89
CA GLN A 175 -8.68 2.26 21.66
C GLN A 175 -8.68 0.78 22.00
N PHE A 176 -9.54 0.02 21.33
CA PHE A 176 -9.45 -1.43 21.30
C PHE A 176 -8.40 -1.87 20.28
N GLY A 177 -7.43 -2.67 20.70
CA GLY A 177 -6.50 -3.34 19.81
C GLY A 177 -7.15 -4.55 19.15
N ASN A 178 -6.80 -4.78 17.87
CA ASN A 178 -7.20 -5.99 17.17
C ASN A 178 -5.96 -6.85 16.87
N THR A 179 -5.86 -7.98 17.57
CA THR A 179 -4.74 -8.93 17.41
C THR A 179 -4.87 -9.84 16.18
N GLU A 180 -6.02 -9.80 15.50
CA GLU A 180 -6.28 -10.57 14.28
C GLU A 180 -6.08 -9.74 12.99
N LEU A 181 -5.56 -8.51 13.12
CA LEU A 181 -5.26 -7.68 11.95
C LEU A 181 -4.25 -8.38 11.03
N GLN A 182 -4.61 -8.44 9.75
CA GLN A 182 -3.79 -9.04 8.70
C GLN A 182 -3.84 -8.20 7.42
N TRP A 183 -3.05 -8.59 6.43
CA TRP A 183 -3.04 -7.94 5.13
C TRP A 183 -4.40 -8.04 4.45
N GLU A 184 -4.91 -6.91 3.98
CA GLU A 184 -5.97 -6.89 2.98
C GLU A 184 -5.36 -7.33 1.65
N THR A 185 -6.03 -8.25 0.96
CA THR A 185 -5.57 -8.78 -0.32
C THR A 185 -6.54 -8.41 -1.42
N VAL A 186 -6.00 -7.84 -2.50
CA VAL A 186 -6.76 -7.57 -3.73
C VAL A 186 -6.26 -8.49 -4.80
N SER A 187 -7.11 -9.42 -5.24
CA SER A 187 -6.86 -10.29 -6.37
C SER A 187 -7.42 -9.67 -7.65
N ASP A 188 -6.67 -9.76 -8.73
CA ASP A 188 -7.04 -9.28 -10.07
C ASP A 188 -6.90 -10.42 -11.09
N LYS A 189 -7.91 -10.55 -11.94
CA LYS A 189 -7.90 -11.46 -13.11
C LYS A 189 -8.24 -10.61 -14.31
N ASN A 190 -7.37 -10.60 -15.31
CA ASN A 190 -7.57 -9.80 -16.50
C ASN A 190 -7.39 -10.59 -17.81
N PHE A 191 -8.11 -10.15 -18.83
CA PHE A 191 -7.97 -10.59 -20.19
C PHE A 191 -8.03 -9.37 -21.11
N GLY A 192 -7.05 -9.23 -22.00
CA GLY A 192 -6.93 -8.08 -22.89
C GLY A 192 -6.64 -8.49 -24.33
N VAL A 193 -7.06 -7.62 -25.24
CA VAL A 193 -6.76 -7.71 -26.68
C VAL A 193 -6.31 -6.35 -27.16
N ASP A 194 -5.16 -6.29 -27.81
CA ASP A 194 -4.69 -5.11 -28.54
C ASP A 194 -4.74 -5.42 -30.04
N LEU A 195 -5.30 -4.48 -30.81
CA LEU A 195 -5.49 -4.60 -32.25
C LEU A 195 -4.97 -3.32 -32.92
N GLY A 196 -4.08 -3.49 -33.89
CA GLY A 196 -3.59 -2.41 -34.77
C GLY A 196 -4.01 -2.68 -36.21
N LEU A 197 -4.64 -1.71 -36.85
CA LEU A 197 -5.17 -1.80 -38.20
C LEU A 197 -4.54 -0.72 -39.10
N PHE A 198 -4.49 -1.01 -40.41
CA PHE A 198 -4.09 -0.08 -41.45
C PHE A 198 -2.71 0.57 -41.17
N ASN A 199 -1.67 -0.25 -41.04
CA ASN A 199 -0.32 0.15 -40.65
C ASN A 199 -0.28 0.89 -39.29
N ASN A 200 -1.13 0.45 -38.34
CA ASN A 200 -1.31 1.05 -37.03
C ASN A 200 -1.87 2.49 -37.05
N GLU A 201 -2.52 2.91 -38.12
CA GLU A 201 -3.25 4.18 -38.14
C GLU A 201 -4.45 4.17 -37.18
N LEU A 202 -5.05 2.99 -36.99
CA LEU A 202 -6.08 2.76 -35.99
C LEU A 202 -5.62 1.70 -34.98
N THR A 203 -5.56 2.07 -33.71
CA THR A 203 -5.27 1.15 -32.62
C THR A 203 -6.45 1.04 -31.66
N LEU A 204 -6.83 -0.18 -31.32
CA LEU A 204 -7.90 -0.50 -30.39
C LEU A 204 -7.34 -1.38 -29.28
N SER A 205 -7.73 -1.09 -28.04
CA SER A 205 -7.41 -1.92 -26.87
C SER A 205 -8.68 -2.18 -26.08
N ALA A 206 -8.94 -3.44 -25.79
CA ALA A 206 -10.07 -3.87 -24.97
C ALA A 206 -9.56 -4.74 -23.82
N GLU A 207 -10.03 -4.47 -22.62
CA GLU A 207 -9.63 -5.23 -21.43
C GLU A 207 -10.86 -5.53 -20.58
N TYR A 208 -10.95 -6.78 -20.14
CA TYR A 208 -11.93 -7.23 -19.16
C TYR A 208 -11.20 -7.68 -17.91
N TYR A 209 -11.61 -7.18 -16.75
CA TYR A 209 -10.99 -7.53 -15.48
C TYR A 209 -12.04 -7.80 -14.40
N ILE A 210 -11.65 -8.65 -13.45
CA ILE A 210 -12.39 -8.93 -12.22
C ILE A 210 -11.44 -8.69 -11.05
N LYS A 211 -11.83 -7.77 -10.16
CA LYS A 211 -11.12 -7.50 -8.91
C LYS A 211 -11.94 -7.96 -7.73
N THR A 212 -11.31 -8.65 -6.79
CA THR A 212 -11.91 -9.08 -5.53
C THR A 212 -11.01 -8.63 -4.38
N SER A 213 -11.59 -7.95 -3.40
CA SER A 213 -10.88 -7.59 -2.16
C SER A 213 -11.35 -8.48 -1.02
N GLU A 214 -10.39 -9.05 -0.30
CA GLU A 214 -10.58 -9.90 0.87
C GLU A 214 -9.88 -9.29 2.08
N ASP A 215 -10.38 -9.58 3.29
CA ASP A 215 -9.83 -9.09 4.56
C ASP A 215 -9.74 -7.56 4.63
N LEU A 216 -10.80 -6.88 4.19
CA LEU A 216 -10.86 -5.42 4.10
C LEU A 216 -10.49 -4.74 5.43
N LEU A 217 -9.51 -3.85 5.35
CA LEU A 217 -9.07 -3.04 6.47
C LEU A 217 -9.94 -1.79 6.58
N ASN A 218 -10.84 -1.75 7.58
CA ASN A 218 -11.72 -0.61 7.83
C ASN A 218 -11.73 -0.24 9.31
N GLN A 219 -11.81 1.04 9.59
CA GLN A 219 -12.02 1.55 10.94
C GLN A 219 -13.52 1.55 11.24
N VAL A 220 -13.91 0.82 12.29
CA VAL A 220 -15.29 0.78 12.78
C VAL A 220 -15.40 1.71 13.98
N GLU A 221 -16.30 2.68 13.90
CA GLU A 221 -16.65 3.50 15.04
C GLU A 221 -17.55 2.71 16.00
N LEU A 222 -17.13 2.63 17.25
CA LEU A 222 -17.91 1.96 18.28
C LEU A 222 -18.97 2.92 18.85
N PRO A 223 -20.16 2.41 19.22
CA PRO A 223 -21.17 3.24 19.86
C PRO A 223 -20.66 3.84 21.18
N ASN A 224 -21.03 5.10 21.47
CA ASN A 224 -20.57 5.84 22.66
C ASN A 224 -20.84 5.14 24.00
N TYR A 225 -21.83 4.23 24.07
CA TYR A 225 -22.10 3.48 25.31
C TYR A 225 -21.05 2.40 25.62
N THR A 226 -20.12 2.10 24.73
CA THR A 226 -18.99 1.18 24.99
C THR A 226 -17.93 1.80 25.89
N GLY A 227 -17.95 3.12 26.10
CA GLY A 227 -16.99 3.84 26.93
C GLY A 227 -15.64 4.08 26.26
N VAL A 228 -15.59 3.99 24.92
CA VAL A 228 -14.38 4.20 24.11
C VAL A 228 -14.66 5.23 23.02
#